data_e9fbf5ef8f19d8c758bdc0f7efe90b78
#
_entry.id   e9fbf5ef8f19d8c758bdc0f7efe90b78
#
_cell.length_a   1.000
_cell.length_b   1.000
_cell.length_c   1.000
_cell.angle_alpha   90.00
_cell.angle_beta   90.00
_cell.angle_gamma   90.00
#
_symmetry.space_group_name_H-M   'P 1'
#
loop_
_entity.id
_entity.type
_entity.pdbx_description
1 polymer ?
#
loop_
_entity_poly.entity_id
_entity_poly.type
_entity_poly.pdbx_seq_one_letter_code
_entity_poly.pdbx_strand_id
1 'polypeptide(L)'
;ALTGDSSDNSPGVRGGGPKTAINLLKENSDLDAVYATLEDVEAEGPKASRGAIKGALKGKLRTDKDNAYLSRKLAEILVDVPLPQEPSLPLTSVNAEGLSSCLEDLELNSLLRQVGGFVAAFSEGGYGVNAEAAAAKTSPPASAKQATADAADEVDTNDAVGLPALKPQLIQTETALDALMQRLMTCTDEASPVALDTETTDLNPFRAELVGIGVCWGEALDDLAYIPLGHKGTEDSSPEQLALETVLTALAPWLVSNKHPKTLQNAKYDRLILLRHGVALQGVVIDTLLADYLRDAAAKHGLELMAEREFGFQPTSFTALVGKKQTFADVPLEPASLYCGMDVHVTRRLALLLRSQLVAMGPQLLPLLQQVEQPLEPVLAQMEATGIRIDVPYLKELSEEMGSTLQRLEAEAKEAAGVDFNLASPKQLGELLFDTLGLDRKKSRRTKTGYSTDATVLEKLSHDHLVVPLVLEHRVLSKLKRTYIDALPQLVEAETGRVHTDFNQAVTATGRLSSSNPNLQNIPVRTEYSRRIRKAFLPQEGWTLLSADYSQIELRILTHLSGEEVLQEAYRTGDDVHALTARLLLDKDEVSPDERRLGKTINFGVIYGMGAQRFARETG
;
A
#
# COMPACT_ATOMS: atom_id res chain seq x y z
N ALA A 1 -21.42 -11.45 25.57
CA ALA A 1 -21.82 -12.67 26.25
C ALA A 1 -21.79 -13.90 25.35
N LEU A 2 -22.59 -13.97 24.27
CA LEU A 2 -22.66 -15.14 23.36
C LEU A 2 -21.38 -15.37 22.55
N THR A 3 -20.68 -14.30 22.12
CA THR A 3 -19.48 -14.42 21.29
C THR A 3 -18.21 -14.71 22.06
N GLY A 4 -18.17 -14.32 23.34
CA GLY A 4 -16.92 -14.22 24.09
C GLY A 4 -16.01 -13.13 23.55
N ASP A 5 -14.87 -12.94 24.17
CA ASP A 5 -13.77 -12.07 23.71
C ASP A 5 -12.44 -12.73 24.06
N SER A 6 -11.58 -12.87 23.04
CA SER A 6 -10.27 -13.50 23.20
C SER A 6 -9.21 -12.55 23.74
N SER A 7 -9.45 -11.22 23.71
CA SER A 7 -8.52 -10.22 24.22
C SER A 7 -8.50 -10.16 25.74
N ASP A 8 -9.66 -10.39 26.38
CA ASP A 8 -9.84 -10.40 27.84
C ASP A 8 -10.16 -11.79 28.42
N ASN A 9 -10.08 -12.83 27.58
CA ASN A 9 -10.33 -14.22 27.97
C ASN A 9 -11.78 -14.52 28.39
N SER A 10 -12.76 -13.70 27.95
CA SER A 10 -14.19 -13.94 28.17
C SER A 10 -14.68 -15.14 27.36
N PRO A 11 -15.19 -16.23 27.98
CA PRO A 11 -15.32 -17.53 27.30
C PRO A 11 -16.43 -17.60 26.24
N GLY A 12 -17.57 -16.95 26.43
CA GLY A 12 -18.73 -17.03 25.53
C GLY A 12 -19.25 -18.45 25.27
N VAL A 13 -20.01 -18.62 24.17
CA VAL A 13 -20.48 -19.93 23.66
C VAL A 13 -19.53 -20.40 22.57
N ARG A 14 -18.93 -21.57 22.70
CA ARG A 14 -17.96 -22.12 21.73
C ARG A 14 -18.53 -22.24 20.32
N GLY A 15 -17.95 -21.47 19.38
CA GLY A 15 -18.40 -21.37 18.00
C GLY A 15 -19.65 -20.49 17.80
N GLY A 16 -20.02 -19.72 18.82
CA GLY A 16 -21.00 -18.63 18.76
C GLY A 16 -20.35 -17.36 18.17
N GLY A 17 -20.08 -17.32 16.86
CA GLY A 17 -19.54 -16.12 16.21
C GLY A 17 -20.57 -14.99 16.12
N PRO A 18 -20.14 -13.74 15.76
CA PRO A 18 -20.99 -12.55 15.71
C PRO A 18 -22.30 -12.75 14.91
N LYS A 19 -22.24 -13.44 13.78
CA LYS A 19 -23.45 -13.75 12.98
C LYS A 19 -24.46 -14.62 13.72
N THR A 20 -23.97 -15.62 14.46
CA THR A 20 -24.84 -16.53 15.25
C THR A 20 -25.46 -15.76 16.40
N ALA A 21 -24.70 -14.93 17.10
CA ALA A 21 -25.21 -14.12 18.20
C ALA A 21 -26.26 -13.09 17.72
N ILE A 22 -26.01 -12.42 16.60
CA ILE A 22 -26.98 -11.49 15.99
C ILE A 22 -28.28 -12.21 15.61
N ASN A 23 -28.20 -13.39 15.01
CA ASN A 23 -29.41 -14.15 14.63
C ASN A 23 -30.22 -14.61 15.85
N LEU A 24 -29.55 -15.06 16.90
CA LEU A 24 -30.23 -15.43 18.15
C LEU A 24 -30.91 -14.22 18.79
N LEU A 25 -30.26 -13.06 18.84
CA LEU A 25 -30.84 -11.85 19.45
C LEU A 25 -31.85 -11.12 18.56
N LYS A 26 -31.88 -11.37 17.25
CA LYS A 26 -32.97 -10.90 16.37
C LYS A 26 -34.28 -11.63 16.61
N GLU A 27 -34.22 -12.89 17.02
CA GLU A 27 -35.38 -13.74 17.26
C GLU A 27 -35.78 -13.76 18.74
N ASN A 28 -34.87 -13.34 19.63
CA ASN A 28 -35.06 -13.31 21.08
C ASN A 28 -34.55 -11.95 21.60
N SER A 29 -35.28 -11.34 22.52
CA SER A 29 -35.01 -9.98 23.01
C SER A 29 -33.62 -9.84 23.68
N ASP A 30 -33.20 -10.87 24.39
CA ASP A 30 -31.99 -10.87 25.21
C ASP A 30 -31.44 -12.28 25.44
N LEU A 31 -30.38 -12.39 26.27
CA LEU A 31 -29.74 -13.67 26.58
C LEU A 31 -30.69 -14.62 27.33
N ASP A 32 -31.50 -14.10 28.23
CA ASP A 32 -32.44 -14.92 29.04
C ASP A 32 -33.53 -15.52 28.15
N ALA A 33 -34.05 -14.73 27.20
CA ALA A 33 -35.03 -15.19 26.21
C ALA A 33 -34.44 -16.27 25.26
N VAL A 34 -33.14 -16.14 24.89
CA VAL A 34 -32.46 -17.20 24.12
C VAL A 34 -32.46 -18.53 24.87
N TYR A 35 -32.14 -18.51 26.17
CA TYR A 35 -32.08 -19.73 26.97
C TYR A 35 -33.48 -20.25 27.33
N ALA A 36 -34.49 -19.40 27.53
CA ALA A 36 -35.89 -19.82 27.66
C ALA A 36 -36.38 -20.53 26.38
N THR A 37 -36.11 -19.96 25.21
CA THR A 37 -36.45 -20.61 23.93
C THR A 37 -35.71 -21.93 23.74
N LEU A 38 -34.47 -22.04 24.22
CA LEU A 38 -33.73 -23.31 24.18
C LEU A 38 -34.38 -24.38 25.04
N GLU A 39 -34.83 -24.02 26.25
CA GLU A 39 -35.52 -24.94 27.17
C GLU A 39 -36.86 -25.43 26.59
N ASP A 40 -37.64 -24.53 25.97
CA ASP A 40 -38.88 -24.91 25.26
C ASP A 40 -38.60 -25.88 24.12
N VAL A 41 -37.60 -25.59 23.27
CA VAL A 41 -37.20 -26.45 22.14
C VAL A 41 -36.71 -27.83 22.63
N GLU A 42 -36.04 -27.89 23.77
CA GLU A 42 -35.60 -29.15 24.37
C GLU A 42 -36.77 -29.98 24.94
N ALA A 43 -37.77 -29.30 25.51
CA ALA A 43 -39.01 -29.95 25.99
C ALA A 43 -39.84 -30.54 24.85
N GLU A 44 -39.83 -29.93 23.65
CA GLU A 44 -40.51 -30.44 22.45
C GLU A 44 -39.81 -31.68 21.85
N GLY A 45 -38.60 -32.02 22.28
CA GLY A 45 -37.88 -33.23 21.91
C GLY A 45 -36.56 -33.02 21.14
N PRO A 46 -35.78 -34.12 20.91
CA PRO A 46 -34.42 -34.04 20.40
C PRO A 46 -34.31 -33.46 19.00
N LYS A 47 -35.31 -33.61 18.16
CA LYS A 47 -35.35 -33.13 16.78
C LYS A 47 -36.01 -31.75 16.63
N ALA A 48 -36.60 -31.21 17.69
CA ALA A 48 -37.27 -29.92 17.66
C ALA A 48 -36.23 -28.77 17.40
N SER A 49 -36.68 -27.73 16.73
CA SER A 49 -35.86 -26.55 16.41
C SER A 49 -36.76 -25.32 16.27
N ARG A 50 -36.26 -24.14 16.70
CA ARG A 50 -36.98 -22.89 16.56
C ARG A 50 -35.99 -21.82 16.07
N GLY A 51 -36.22 -21.29 14.88
CA GLY A 51 -35.37 -20.26 14.27
C GLY A 51 -33.90 -20.63 14.19
N ALA A 52 -33.06 -19.81 14.79
CA ALA A 52 -31.63 -20.02 14.85
C ALA A 52 -31.20 -21.16 15.78
N ILE A 53 -32.04 -21.57 16.73
CA ILE A 53 -31.78 -22.66 17.71
C ILE A 53 -32.06 -24.03 17.09
N LYS A 54 -31.06 -24.58 16.38
CA LYS A 54 -31.15 -25.86 15.67
C LYS A 54 -29.82 -26.62 15.60
N GLY A 55 -29.91 -27.93 15.39
CA GLY A 55 -28.73 -28.78 15.15
C GLY A 55 -27.68 -28.70 16.25
N ALA A 56 -26.41 -28.64 15.88
CA ALA A 56 -25.27 -28.60 16.80
C ALA A 56 -25.25 -27.38 17.73
N LEU A 57 -25.94 -26.28 17.35
CA LEU A 57 -25.99 -25.08 18.17
C LEU A 57 -26.74 -25.27 19.48
N LYS A 58 -27.79 -26.09 19.51
CA LYS A 58 -28.52 -26.47 20.74
C LYS A 58 -27.57 -27.04 21.80
N GLY A 59 -26.77 -28.03 21.41
CA GLY A 59 -25.83 -28.67 22.32
C GLY A 59 -24.76 -27.69 22.84
N LYS A 60 -24.31 -26.79 22.00
CA LYS A 60 -23.30 -25.76 22.37
C LYS A 60 -23.89 -24.74 23.36
N LEU A 61 -25.06 -24.19 23.08
CA LEU A 61 -25.77 -23.29 24.00
C LEU A 61 -25.98 -23.93 25.36
N ARG A 62 -26.44 -25.16 25.41
CA ARG A 62 -26.63 -25.89 26.66
C ARG A 62 -25.31 -26.09 27.43
N THR A 63 -24.26 -26.57 26.74
CA THR A 63 -22.98 -26.88 27.38
C THR A 63 -22.27 -25.64 27.90
N ASP A 64 -22.39 -24.51 27.19
CA ASP A 64 -21.71 -23.28 27.50
C ASP A 64 -22.63 -22.22 28.15
N LYS A 65 -23.79 -22.64 28.75
CA LYS A 65 -24.73 -21.73 29.42
C LYS A 65 -24.07 -20.88 30.49
N ASP A 66 -23.31 -21.51 31.38
CA ASP A 66 -22.62 -20.83 32.47
C ASP A 66 -21.55 -19.85 31.95
N ASN A 67 -20.85 -20.23 30.88
CA ASN A 67 -19.88 -19.37 30.21
C ASN A 67 -20.53 -18.13 29.59
N ALA A 68 -21.72 -18.26 29.00
CA ALA A 68 -22.44 -17.11 28.43
C ALA A 68 -22.90 -16.14 29.52
N TYR A 69 -23.38 -16.64 30.64
CA TYR A 69 -23.79 -15.81 31.80
C TYR A 69 -22.56 -15.18 32.49
N LEU A 70 -21.46 -15.92 32.64
CA LEU A 70 -20.21 -15.37 33.13
C LEU A 70 -19.72 -14.22 32.25
N SER A 71 -19.71 -14.42 30.94
CA SER A 71 -19.30 -13.36 29.99
C SER A 71 -20.24 -12.16 30.00
N ARG A 72 -21.55 -12.36 30.25
CA ARG A 72 -22.50 -11.25 30.47
C ARG A 72 -22.09 -10.46 31.70
N LYS A 73 -21.85 -11.14 32.84
CA LYS A 73 -21.47 -10.52 34.10
C LYS A 73 -20.13 -9.76 33.98
N LEU A 74 -19.17 -10.31 33.24
CA LEU A 74 -17.88 -9.65 33.00
C LEU A 74 -17.98 -8.43 32.06
N ALA A 75 -18.94 -8.44 31.14
CA ALA A 75 -19.19 -7.33 30.22
C ALA A 75 -20.14 -6.25 30.80
N GLU A 76 -20.75 -6.50 31.96
CA GLU A 76 -21.65 -5.54 32.62
C GLU A 76 -20.86 -4.42 33.29
N ILE A 77 -21.15 -3.18 32.91
CA ILE A 77 -20.51 -2.00 33.49
C ILE A 77 -21.14 -1.75 34.86
N LEU A 78 -20.35 -1.79 35.91
CA LEU A 78 -20.77 -1.41 37.25
C LEU A 78 -20.92 0.11 37.32
N VAL A 79 -22.14 0.58 37.56
CA VAL A 79 -22.46 2.02 37.66
C VAL A 79 -22.60 2.53 39.10
N ASP A 80 -22.52 1.62 40.06
CA ASP A 80 -22.70 1.85 41.50
C ASP A 80 -21.44 1.56 42.34
N VAL A 81 -20.27 1.62 41.71
CA VAL A 81 -19.00 1.47 42.40
C VAL A 81 -18.86 2.59 43.42
N PRO A 82 -18.65 2.29 44.75
CA PRO A 82 -18.49 3.31 45.74
C PRO A 82 -17.17 4.07 45.50
N LEU A 83 -17.29 5.35 45.13
CA LEU A 83 -16.14 6.22 44.96
C LEU A 83 -15.81 6.90 46.31
N PRO A 84 -14.52 6.95 46.74
CA PRO A 84 -14.14 7.61 47.98
C PRO A 84 -14.38 9.12 47.94
N GLN A 85 -14.51 9.70 46.76
CA GLN A 85 -14.88 11.09 46.51
C GLN A 85 -15.62 11.18 45.17
N GLU A 86 -16.72 11.93 45.11
CA GLU A 86 -17.37 12.23 43.82
C GLU A 86 -16.40 13.01 42.92
N PRO A 87 -16.07 12.50 41.71
CA PRO A 87 -15.23 13.25 40.78
C PRO A 87 -15.96 14.48 40.28
N SER A 88 -15.28 15.63 40.31
CA SER A 88 -15.78 16.81 39.58
C SER A 88 -15.63 16.56 38.08
N LEU A 89 -16.75 16.32 37.40
CA LEU A 89 -16.79 15.99 35.98
C LEU A 89 -16.83 17.18 35.01
N PRO A 90 -17.16 18.42 35.39
CA PRO A 90 -17.11 19.53 34.43
C PRO A 90 -15.66 19.81 34.02
N LEU A 91 -15.33 19.48 32.78
CA LEU A 91 -14.11 19.93 32.13
C LEU A 91 -14.39 21.33 31.55
N THR A 92 -14.02 22.38 32.27
CA THR A 92 -14.30 23.78 31.89
C THR A 92 -13.24 24.39 30.99
N SER A 93 -12.04 23.82 30.98
CA SER A 93 -10.95 24.23 30.08
C SER A 93 -9.93 23.12 29.90
N VAL A 94 -9.29 23.09 28.76
CA VAL A 94 -8.16 22.19 28.46
C VAL A 94 -6.91 23.05 28.31
N ASN A 95 -5.86 22.74 29.08
CA ASN A 95 -4.55 23.34 28.88
C ASN A 95 -3.91 22.71 27.64
N ALA A 96 -4.10 23.36 26.48
CA ALA A 96 -3.62 22.88 25.18
C ALA A 96 -2.09 22.76 25.12
N GLU A 97 -1.37 23.72 25.70
CA GLU A 97 0.11 23.70 25.73
C GLU A 97 0.63 22.56 26.60
N GLY A 98 0.09 22.40 27.81
CA GLY A 98 0.49 21.31 28.70
C GLY A 98 0.14 19.93 28.14
N LEU A 99 -1.02 19.80 27.48
CA LEU A 99 -1.40 18.55 26.81
C LEU A 99 -0.48 18.24 25.63
N SER A 100 -0.18 19.24 24.79
CA SER A 100 0.74 19.08 23.66
C SER A 100 2.15 18.69 24.13
N SER A 101 2.70 19.40 25.11
CA SER A 101 4.02 19.09 25.67
C SER A 101 4.08 17.67 26.25
N CYS A 102 3.05 17.27 27.00
CA CYS A 102 2.98 15.91 27.55
C CYS A 102 2.91 14.83 26.45
N LEU A 103 2.17 15.08 25.38
CA LEU A 103 2.06 14.14 24.25
C LEU A 103 3.35 14.11 23.40
N GLU A 104 4.07 15.22 23.31
CA GLU A 104 5.41 15.30 22.69
C GLU A 104 6.43 14.52 23.51
N ASP A 105 6.49 14.73 24.81
CA ASP A 105 7.40 14.01 25.72
C ASP A 105 7.17 12.48 25.70
N LEU A 106 5.92 12.06 25.47
CA LEU A 106 5.54 10.66 25.35
C LEU A 106 5.64 10.13 23.91
N GLU A 107 6.08 10.94 22.94
CA GLU A 107 6.17 10.60 21.51
C GLU A 107 4.83 10.14 20.89
N LEU A 108 3.70 10.57 21.46
CA LEU A 108 2.34 10.20 21.01
C LEU A 108 1.83 11.12 19.89
N ASN A 109 2.57 11.17 18.79
CA ASN A 109 2.35 12.07 17.65
C ASN A 109 0.95 11.96 17.01
N SER A 110 0.31 10.81 17.04
CA SER A 110 -1.06 10.62 16.52
C SER A 110 -2.11 11.32 17.39
N LEU A 111 -1.91 11.41 18.71
CA LEU A 111 -2.79 12.12 19.63
C LEU A 111 -2.48 13.62 19.63
N LEU A 112 -1.22 13.99 19.49
CA LEU A 112 -0.79 15.39 19.38
C LEU A 112 -1.52 16.12 18.25
N ARG A 113 -1.69 15.49 17.09
CA ARG A 113 -2.45 16.04 15.94
C ARG A 113 -3.94 16.26 16.24
N GLN A 114 -4.49 15.61 17.26
CA GLN A 114 -5.91 15.72 17.64
C GLN A 114 -6.18 16.75 18.73
N VAL A 115 -5.13 17.33 19.33
CA VAL A 115 -5.24 18.27 20.44
C VAL A 115 -6.11 19.48 20.08
N GLY A 116 -5.93 20.06 18.90
CA GLY A 116 -6.74 21.20 18.44
C GLY A 116 -8.24 20.88 18.36
N GLY A 117 -8.62 19.73 17.83
CA GLY A 117 -9.99 19.25 17.80
C GLY A 117 -10.55 18.93 19.18
N PHE A 118 -9.72 18.36 20.06
CA PHE A 118 -10.08 18.07 21.44
C PHE A 118 -10.30 19.36 22.25
N VAL A 119 -9.39 20.30 22.15
CA VAL A 119 -9.52 21.62 22.80
C VAL A 119 -10.77 22.36 22.32
N ALA A 120 -11.06 22.35 21.01
CA ALA A 120 -12.26 22.97 20.46
C ALA A 120 -13.56 22.32 20.98
N ALA A 121 -13.55 21.00 21.21
CA ALA A 121 -14.71 20.27 21.72
C ALA A 121 -15.02 20.59 23.21
N PHE A 122 -14.01 21.02 23.98
CA PHE A 122 -14.11 21.27 25.42
C PHE A 122 -13.90 22.75 25.82
N SER A 123 -13.79 23.69 24.87
CA SER A 123 -13.81 25.13 25.16
C SER A 123 -15.22 25.64 25.41
N GLU A 124 -15.34 26.71 26.20
CA GLU A 124 -16.63 27.31 26.55
C GLU A 124 -17.47 27.66 25.29
N GLY A 125 -18.60 26.99 25.12
CA GLY A 125 -19.52 27.10 23.96
C GLY A 125 -19.66 25.82 23.13
N GLY A 126 -18.84 24.81 23.31
CA GLY A 126 -18.88 23.53 22.58
C GLY A 126 -19.83 22.46 23.17
N TYR A 127 -20.36 22.66 24.35
CA TYR A 127 -21.32 21.75 24.98
C TYR A 127 -22.73 22.00 24.43
N GLY A 128 -23.08 21.30 23.38
CA GLY A 128 -24.47 21.31 22.92
C GLY A 128 -24.74 20.92 21.48
N VAL A 129 -23.75 20.53 20.69
CA VAL A 129 -24.01 20.14 19.31
C VAL A 129 -23.42 18.78 19.01
N ASN A 130 -24.31 17.77 18.92
CA ASN A 130 -24.10 16.46 18.29
C ASN A 130 -23.29 15.39 19.01
N ALA A 131 -23.79 14.92 20.16
CA ALA A 131 -23.48 13.59 20.65
C ALA A 131 -23.88 12.48 19.65
N GLU A 132 -24.86 12.71 18.78
CA GLU A 132 -25.27 11.77 17.73
C GLU A 132 -24.29 11.71 16.53
N ALA A 133 -23.62 12.81 16.21
CA ALA A 133 -22.65 12.85 15.11
C ALA A 133 -21.29 12.24 15.48
N ALA A 134 -20.92 12.24 16.76
CA ALA A 134 -19.67 11.62 17.24
C ALA A 134 -19.78 10.09 17.37
N ALA A 135 -20.97 9.57 17.68
CA ALA A 135 -21.22 8.13 17.76
C ALA A 135 -21.26 7.43 16.38
N ALA A 136 -21.46 8.17 15.30
CA ALA A 136 -21.51 7.64 13.94
C ALA A 136 -20.14 7.47 13.26
N LYS A 137 -19.02 7.97 13.86
CA LYS A 137 -17.69 7.98 13.23
C LYS A 137 -16.68 6.98 13.78
N THR A 138 -17.07 6.08 14.71
CA THR A 138 -16.18 5.06 15.27
C THR A 138 -16.63 3.64 14.92
N SER A 139 -16.67 3.32 13.63
CA SER A 139 -16.73 1.92 13.20
C SER A 139 -15.59 1.66 12.20
N PRO A 140 -14.77 0.61 12.40
CA PRO A 140 -13.71 0.29 11.46
C PRO A 140 -14.27 -0.22 10.13
N PRO A 141 -13.61 0.02 8.99
CA PRO A 141 -14.13 -0.36 7.68
C PRO A 141 -14.22 -1.88 7.54
N ALA A 142 -15.41 -2.36 7.34
CA ALA A 142 -15.66 -3.75 6.96
C ALA A 142 -15.27 -3.96 5.49
N SER A 143 -14.49 -5.01 5.27
CA SER A 143 -14.06 -5.52 3.97
C SER A 143 -15.21 -5.59 2.95
N ALA A 144 -14.94 -5.10 1.75
CA ALA A 144 -15.80 -5.20 0.59
C ALA A 144 -16.25 -6.65 0.31
N LYS A 145 -17.55 -6.87 0.28
CA LYS A 145 -18.19 -7.99 -0.41
C LYS A 145 -19.29 -7.44 -1.31
N GLN A 146 -19.19 -7.88 -2.56
CA GLN A 146 -20.13 -7.69 -3.65
C GLN A 146 -21.59 -7.61 -3.23
N ALA A 147 -22.26 -6.56 -3.62
CA ALA A 147 -23.71 -6.49 -3.71
C ALA A 147 -24.09 -6.39 -5.19
N THR A 148 -24.99 -7.27 -5.57
CA THR A 148 -25.60 -7.46 -6.87
C THR A 148 -26.42 -6.24 -7.31
N ALA A 149 -26.36 -5.98 -8.61
CA ALA A 149 -27.14 -4.98 -9.31
C ALA A 149 -28.65 -5.22 -9.18
N ASP A 150 -29.38 -4.14 -8.96
CA ASP A 150 -30.58 -3.75 -9.70
C ASP A 150 -31.10 -2.43 -9.12
N ALA A 151 -31.08 -1.42 -9.91
CA ALA A 151 -31.97 -0.26 -10.06
C ALA A 151 -31.17 0.92 -10.61
N ALA A 152 -31.40 1.20 -11.87
CA ALA A 152 -30.99 2.48 -12.45
C ALA A 152 -31.99 3.53 -11.97
N ASP A 153 -31.51 4.38 -11.04
CA ASP A 153 -32.12 5.69 -10.80
C ASP A 153 -31.09 6.74 -11.22
N GLU A 154 -31.54 7.69 -12.01
CA GLU A 154 -30.77 8.85 -12.44
C GLU A 154 -30.25 9.59 -11.22
N VAL A 155 -28.95 9.48 -10.96
CA VAL A 155 -28.27 10.25 -9.91
C VAL A 155 -28.03 11.64 -10.48
N ASP A 156 -28.81 12.59 -9.99
CA ASP A 156 -28.56 14.01 -10.13
C ASP A 156 -27.18 14.33 -9.53
N THR A 157 -26.20 14.68 -10.38
CA THR A 157 -24.79 14.83 -10.03
C THR A 157 -24.47 16.12 -9.25
N ASN A 158 -25.47 16.82 -8.68
CA ASN A 158 -25.31 18.14 -8.10
C ASN A 158 -25.34 18.25 -6.57
N ASP A 159 -25.36 17.17 -5.80
CA ASP A 159 -25.45 17.24 -4.33
C ASP A 159 -24.19 16.74 -3.57
N ALA A 160 -22.97 16.89 -4.13
CA ALA A 160 -21.75 16.75 -3.36
C ALA A 160 -21.49 18.07 -2.59
N VAL A 161 -21.82 18.09 -1.33
CA VAL A 161 -21.62 19.24 -0.43
C VAL A 161 -20.15 19.69 -0.46
N GLY A 162 -19.89 20.87 -1.02
CA GLY A 162 -18.58 21.53 -0.97
C GLY A 162 -17.72 21.49 -2.23
N LEU A 163 -18.12 20.81 -3.31
CA LEU A 163 -17.36 20.83 -4.57
C LEU A 163 -17.41 22.23 -5.22
N PRO A 164 -16.26 22.77 -5.69
CA PRO A 164 -16.25 24.02 -6.44
C PRO A 164 -16.93 23.83 -7.80
N ALA A 165 -17.80 24.78 -8.18
CA ALA A 165 -18.49 24.79 -9.47
C ALA A 165 -17.53 25.24 -10.58
N LEU A 166 -16.62 24.37 -10.98
CA LEU A 166 -15.59 24.65 -11.99
C LEU A 166 -16.21 24.84 -13.38
N LYS A 167 -15.57 25.68 -14.19
CA LYS A 167 -15.95 25.99 -15.57
C LYS A 167 -14.75 25.82 -16.51
N PRO A 168 -14.31 24.58 -16.75
CA PRO A 168 -13.18 24.33 -17.64
C PRO A 168 -13.42 24.87 -19.04
N GLN A 169 -12.44 25.56 -19.61
CA GLN A 169 -12.48 26.00 -20.98
C GLN A 169 -12.18 24.80 -21.88
N LEU A 170 -13.12 24.40 -22.74
CA LEU A 170 -12.92 23.35 -23.75
C LEU A 170 -12.13 23.91 -24.93
N ILE A 171 -10.95 23.34 -25.19
CA ILE A 171 -10.04 23.77 -26.27
C ILE A 171 -10.21 22.83 -27.47
N GLN A 172 -11.10 23.21 -28.37
CA GLN A 172 -11.48 22.39 -29.54
C GLN A 172 -11.07 23.02 -30.87
N THR A 173 -10.54 24.25 -30.86
CA THR A 173 -10.13 24.98 -32.05
C THR A 173 -8.69 25.50 -31.92
N GLU A 174 -7.99 25.66 -33.05
CA GLU A 174 -6.62 26.22 -33.07
C GLU A 174 -6.58 27.63 -32.46
N THR A 175 -7.59 28.48 -32.71
CA THR A 175 -7.68 29.81 -32.11
C THR A 175 -7.77 29.77 -30.58
N ALA A 176 -8.54 28.83 -30.02
CA ALA A 176 -8.61 28.64 -28.58
C ALA A 176 -7.29 28.11 -28.01
N LEU A 177 -6.63 27.21 -28.75
CA LEU A 177 -5.32 26.68 -28.39
C LEU A 177 -4.25 27.78 -28.37
N ASP A 178 -4.24 28.66 -29.39
CA ASP A 178 -3.33 29.81 -29.44
C ASP A 178 -3.53 30.78 -28.27
N ALA A 179 -4.79 31.07 -27.92
CA ALA A 179 -5.12 31.90 -26.78
C ALA A 179 -4.65 31.26 -25.44
N LEU A 180 -4.87 29.95 -25.28
CA LEU A 180 -4.36 29.19 -24.13
C LEU A 180 -2.83 29.28 -24.06
N MET A 181 -2.13 29.07 -25.20
CA MET A 181 -0.67 29.14 -25.27
C MET A 181 -0.15 30.52 -24.87
N GLN A 182 -0.76 31.59 -25.36
CA GLN A 182 -0.41 32.96 -24.94
C GLN A 182 -0.54 33.12 -23.43
N ARG A 183 -1.59 32.58 -22.82
CA ARG A 183 -1.78 32.59 -21.37
C ARG A 183 -0.69 31.81 -20.65
N LEU A 184 -0.46 30.56 -21.02
CA LEU A 184 0.54 29.68 -20.39
C LEU A 184 1.96 30.25 -20.45
N MET A 185 2.31 30.91 -21.56
CA MET A 185 3.62 31.55 -21.73
C MET A 185 3.82 32.78 -20.82
N THR A 186 2.78 33.35 -20.23
CA THR A 186 2.90 34.39 -19.20
C THR A 186 3.10 33.88 -17.79
N CYS A 187 2.85 32.58 -17.55
CA CYS A 187 2.98 31.94 -16.22
C CYS A 187 4.43 31.55 -15.97
N THR A 188 5.20 32.45 -15.33
CA THR A 188 6.65 32.27 -15.08
C THR A 188 7.01 32.32 -13.59
N ASP A 189 6.02 32.50 -12.70
CA ASP A 189 6.24 32.55 -11.27
C ASP A 189 6.30 31.14 -10.67
N GLU A 190 7.45 30.78 -10.15
CA GLU A 190 7.68 29.48 -9.49
C GLU A 190 6.84 29.29 -8.21
N ALA A 191 6.44 30.40 -7.58
CA ALA A 191 5.56 30.35 -6.41
C ALA A 191 4.10 30.06 -6.79
N SER A 192 3.74 30.20 -8.08
CA SER A 192 2.39 29.98 -8.61
C SER A 192 2.44 29.11 -9.89
N PRO A 193 2.86 27.83 -9.79
CA PRO A 193 3.00 26.95 -10.94
C PRO A 193 1.66 26.64 -11.59
N VAL A 194 1.69 26.34 -12.88
CA VAL A 194 0.54 25.80 -13.61
C VAL A 194 0.40 24.32 -13.34
N ALA A 195 -0.78 23.88 -12.92
CA ALA A 195 -1.05 22.45 -12.83
C ALA A 195 -1.27 21.86 -14.22
N LEU A 196 -0.73 20.67 -14.45
CA LEU A 196 -0.85 19.87 -15.65
C LEU A 196 -1.26 18.46 -15.28
N ASP A 197 -2.14 17.85 -16.07
CA ASP A 197 -2.56 16.46 -15.94
C ASP A 197 -2.87 15.87 -17.30
N THR A 198 -2.68 14.56 -17.47
CA THR A 198 -2.98 13.83 -18.70
C THR A 198 -4.00 12.73 -18.46
N GLU A 199 -5.07 12.74 -19.23
CA GLU A 199 -6.08 11.70 -19.22
C GLU A 199 -5.77 10.65 -20.30
N THR A 200 -5.86 9.38 -19.92
CA THR A 200 -5.38 8.27 -20.75
C THR A 200 -6.29 7.05 -20.70
N THR A 201 -6.05 6.09 -21.62
CA THR A 201 -6.85 4.86 -21.71
C THR A 201 -6.42 3.75 -20.77
N ASP A 202 -5.21 3.78 -20.18
CA ASP A 202 -4.64 2.70 -19.36
C ASP A 202 -3.73 3.29 -18.26
N LEU A 203 -3.59 2.58 -17.15
CA LEU A 203 -2.63 2.91 -16.10
C LEU A 203 -1.18 2.55 -16.46
N ASN A 204 -0.97 1.67 -17.45
CA ASN A 204 0.36 1.37 -17.97
C ASN A 204 0.77 2.43 -18.99
N PRO A 205 1.73 3.31 -18.68
CA PRO A 205 2.11 4.42 -19.57
C PRO A 205 2.69 3.97 -20.91
N PHE A 206 3.11 2.70 -21.05
CA PHE A 206 3.65 2.14 -22.28
C PHE A 206 2.56 1.61 -23.25
N ARG A 207 1.31 1.48 -22.77
CA ARG A 207 0.15 1.03 -23.55
C ARG A 207 -0.94 2.09 -23.65
N ALA A 208 -0.89 3.06 -22.74
CA ALA A 208 -1.90 4.10 -22.64
C ALA A 208 -1.88 5.02 -23.88
N GLU A 209 -3.05 5.32 -24.40
CA GLU A 209 -3.24 6.36 -25.41
C GLU A 209 -3.68 7.65 -24.72
N LEU A 210 -3.18 8.79 -25.18
CA LEU A 210 -3.53 10.10 -24.64
C LEU A 210 -4.94 10.50 -25.10
N VAL A 211 -5.82 10.76 -24.15
CA VAL A 211 -7.23 11.12 -24.40
C VAL A 211 -7.48 12.61 -24.21
N GLY A 212 -6.77 13.26 -23.30
CA GLY A 212 -6.92 14.67 -23.06
C GLY A 212 -5.81 15.24 -22.19
N ILE A 213 -5.70 16.57 -22.17
CA ILE A 213 -4.75 17.32 -21.35
C ILE A 213 -5.49 18.39 -20.57
N GLY A 214 -5.34 18.40 -19.24
CA GLY A 214 -5.85 19.43 -18.35
C GLY A 214 -4.77 20.39 -17.89
N VAL A 215 -5.11 21.68 -17.77
CA VAL A 215 -4.24 22.70 -17.19
C VAL A 215 -5.00 23.65 -16.30
N CYS A 216 -4.39 24.12 -15.19
CA CYS A 216 -4.94 25.12 -14.30
C CYS A 216 -3.86 26.15 -13.94
N TRP A 217 -4.10 27.44 -14.26
CA TRP A 217 -3.10 28.53 -14.10
C TRP A 217 -3.45 29.53 -13.00
N GLY A 218 -4.65 29.48 -12.43
CA GLY A 218 -5.11 30.44 -11.45
C GLY A 218 -6.06 29.87 -10.40
N GLU A 219 -6.67 30.76 -9.62
CA GLU A 219 -7.58 30.40 -8.53
C GLU A 219 -9.05 30.56 -8.90
N ALA A 220 -9.35 31.30 -9.99
CA ALA A 220 -10.71 31.47 -10.46
C ALA A 220 -11.27 30.13 -10.99
N LEU A 221 -12.60 29.97 -10.89
CA LEU A 221 -13.27 28.73 -11.28
C LEU A 221 -13.23 28.45 -12.79
N ASP A 222 -12.76 29.39 -13.58
CA ASP A 222 -12.54 29.33 -15.03
C ASP A 222 -11.06 29.50 -15.44
N ASP A 223 -10.14 29.58 -14.47
CA ASP A 223 -8.67 29.59 -14.72
C ASP A 223 -8.12 28.20 -15.03
N LEU A 224 -8.83 27.41 -15.79
CA LEU A 224 -8.46 26.05 -16.17
C LEU A 224 -9.03 25.70 -17.55
N ALA A 225 -8.36 24.78 -18.21
CA ALA A 225 -8.78 24.30 -19.54
C ALA A 225 -8.61 22.79 -19.67
N TYR A 226 -9.42 22.20 -20.54
CA TYR A 226 -9.31 20.82 -21.00
C TYR A 226 -9.16 20.77 -22.51
N ILE A 227 -8.19 20.04 -23.00
CA ILE A 227 -7.89 19.84 -24.43
C ILE A 227 -8.25 18.39 -24.77
N PRO A 228 -9.39 18.10 -25.39
CA PRO A 228 -9.75 16.76 -25.81
C PRO A 228 -8.95 16.33 -27.03
N LEU A 229 -8.47 15.06 -27.05
CA LEU A 229 -7.58 14.52 -28.08
C LEU A 229 -8.03 13.15 -28.60
N GLY A 230 -8.48 12.27 -27.70
CA GLY A 230 -8.74 10.87 -28.02
C GLY A 230 -10.11 10.36 -27.58
N HIS A 231 -11.09 11.25 -27.40
CA HIS A 231 -12.44 10.84 -27.05
C HIS A 231 -13.13 10.15 -28.22
N LYS A 232 -13.82 9.07 -27.89
CA LYS A 232 -14.69 8.36 -28.85
C LYS A 232 -16.04 9.06 -28.88
N GLY A 233 -16.61 9.14 -30.06
CA GLY A 233 -17.99 9.61 -30.23
C GLY A 233 -19.01 8.51 -29.94
N THR A 234 -20.27 8.88 -30.00
CA THR A 234 -21.40 7.95 -30.13
C THR A 234 -21.54 7.50 -31.60
N GLU A 235 -22.38 6.49 -31.89
CA GLU A 235 -22.64 6.04 -33.27
C GLU A 235 -23.10 7.17 -34.20
N ASP A 236 -23.72 8.22 -33.63
CA ASP A 236 -24.31 9.33 -34.39
C ASP A 236 -23.49 10.65 -34.33
N SER A 237 -22.44 10.75 -33.51
CA SER A 237 -21.71 12.00 -33.29
C SER A 237 -20.27 11.75 -32.83
N SER A 238 -19.30 12.24 -33.59
CA SER A 238 -17.91 12.36 -33.10
C SER A 238 -17.70 13.72 -32.44
N PRO A 239 -17.03 13.77 -31.27
CA PRO A 239 -16.75 15.02 -30.62
C PRO A 239 -15.77 15.88 -31.44
N GLU A 240 -15.97 17.20 -31.45
CA GLU A 240 -14.96 18.11 -31.98
C GLU A 240 -13.71 18.06 -31.08
N GLN A 241 -12.57 17.77 -31.69
CA GLN A 241 -11.28 17.74 -30.99
C GLN A 241 -10.16 17.98 -31.99
N LEU A 242 -9.06 18.57 -31.50
CA LEU A 242 -7.87 18.84 -32.30
C LEU A 242 -7.05 17.57 -32.50
N ALA A 243 -6.28 17.53 -33.60
CA ALA A 243 -5.33 16.46 -33.81
C ALA A 243 -4.21 16.50 -32.75
N LEU A 244 -3.85 15.34 -32.22
CA LEU A 244 -2.83 15.16 -31.19
C LEU A 244 -1.51 15.86 -31.57
N GLU A 245 -1.03 15.68 -32.81
CA GLU A 245 0.21 16.28 -33.30
C GLU A 245 0.14 17.81 -33.32
N THR A 246 -1.00 18.40 -33.71
CA THR A 246 -1.23 19.86 -33.68
C THR A 246 -1.09 20.40 -32.26
N VAL A 247 -1.77 19.75 -31.29
CA VAL A 247 -1.77 20.17 -29.89
C VAL A 247 -0.38 20.02 -29.26
N LEU A 248 0.27 18.88 -29.43
CA LEU A 248 1.59 18.65 -28.84
C LEU A 248 2.64 19.59 -29.46
N THR A 249 2.58 19.89 -30.77
CA THR A 249 3.45 20.86 -31.41
C THR A 249 3.26 22.26 -30.84
N ALA A 250 2.02 22.69 -30.63
CA ALA A 250 1.70 23.99 -30.04
C ALA A 250 2.14 24.08 -28.57
N LEU A 251 1.90 23.02 -27.77
CA LEU A 251 2.26 23.00 -26.35
C LEU A 251 3.76 22.78 -26.09
N ALA A 252 4.51 22.20 -27.05
CA ALA A 252 5.91 21.84 -26.85
C ALA A 252 6.80 22.99 -26.30
N PRO A 253 6.71 24.24 -26.80
CA PRO A 253 7.52 25.34 -26.27
C PRO A 253 7.31 25.60 -24.77
N TRP A 254 6.10 25.37 -24.28
CA TRP A 254 5.77 25.49 -22.85
C TRP A 254 6.17 24.24 -22.07
N LEU A 255 5.84 23.04 -22.59
CA LEU A 255 6.11 21.76 -21.93
C LEU A 255 7.61 21.51 -21.69
N VAL A 256 8.49 21.86 -22.66
CA VAL A 256 9.94 21.62 -22.54
C VAL A 256 10.70 22.77 -21.87
N SER A 257 10.00 23.79 -21.37
CA SER A 257 10.62 24.98 -20.79
C SER A 257 10.75 24.92 -19.28
N ASN A 258 11.96 25.13 -18.78
CA ASN A 258 12.21 25.33 -17.34
C ASN A 258 11.80 26.72 -16.84
N LYS A 259 11.48 27.67 -17.73
CA LYS A 259 11.04 29.02 -17.35
C LYS A 259 9.56 29.08 -17.00
N HIS A 260 8.81 28.05 -17.32
CA HIS A 260 7.37 27.96 -17.07
C HIS A 260 7.14 26.87 -16.03
N PRO A 261 7.01 27.24 -14.76
CA PRO A 261 6.87 26.28 -13.67
C PRO A 261 5.57 25.51 -13.75
N LYS A 262 5.66 24.21 -13.54
CA LYS A 262 4.53 23.28 -13.56
C LYS A 262 4.44 22.51 -12.25
N THR A 263 3.23 22.10 -11.91
CA THR A 263 2.96 21.13 -10.83
C THR A 263 2.08 20.03 -11.34
N LEU A 264 2.34 18.80 -10.89
CA LEU A 264 1.57 17.62 -11.26
C LEU A 264 1.35 16.74 -10.01
N GLN A 265 0.42 15.82 -10.12
CA GLN A 265 0.22 14.73 -9.17
C GLN A 265 0.79 13.46 -9.77
N ASN A 266 1.89 12.90 -9.23
CA ASN A 266 2.59 11.76 -9.80
C ASN A 266 3.15 12.04 -11.21
N ALA A 267 3.90 13.13 -11.31
CA ALA A 267 4.47 13.69 -12.55
C ALA A 267 5.20 12.66 -13.44
N LYS A 268 5.71 11.60 -12.86
CA LYS A 268 6.40 10.52 -13.58
C LYS A 268 5.51 9.85 -14.63
N TYR A 269 4.23 9.65 -14.32
CA TYR A 269 3.28 9.06 -15.25
C TYR A 269 3.07 9.95 -16.48
N ASP A 270 2.74 11.22 -16.28
CA ASP A 270 2.51 12.18 -17.36
C ASP A 270 3.77 12.40 -18.19
N ARG A 271 4.92 12.43 -17.53
CA ARG A 271 6.23 12.50 -18.22
C ARG A 271 6.44 11.33 -19.15
N LEU A 272 6.11 10.11 -18.74
CA LEU A 272 6.23 8.90 -19.58
C LEU A 272 5.28 8.94 -20.77
N ILE A 273 4.04 9.38 -20.57
CA ILE A 273 3.07 9.59 -21.65
C ILE A 273 3.62 10.60 -22.66
N LEU A 274 4.03 11.78 -22.21
CA LEU A 274 4.58 12.82 -23.08
C LEU A 274 5.86 12.38 -23.79
N LEU A 275 6.74 11.65 -23.12
CA LEU A 275 7.99 11.15 -23.67
C LEU A 275 7.75 10.17 -24.84
N ARG A 276 6.72 9.33 -24.76
CA ARG A 276 6.31 8.46 -25.89
C ARG A 276 5.90 9.24 -27.14
N HIS A 277 5.41 10.46 -26.94
CA HIS A 277 5.09 11.39 -28.03
C HIS A 277 6.25 12.33 -28.39
N GLY A 278 7.47 12.05 -27.90
CA GLY A 278 8.67 12.84 -28.20
C GLY A 278 8.79 14.16 -27.45
N VAL A 279 7.97 14.40 -26.42
CA VAL A 279 7.97 15.61 -25.62
C VAL A 279 8.67 15.38 -24.28
N ALA A 280 9.83 16.03 -24.08
CA ALA A 280 10.61 15.96 -22.84
C ALA A 280 10.09 17.01 -21.84
N LEU A 281 9.16 16.66 -20.98
CA LEU A 281 8.58 17.54 -19.95
C LEU A 281 9.67 18.14 -19.06
N GLN A 282 9.66 19.47 -18.89
CA GLN A 282 10.57 20.22 -18.05
C GLN A 282 9.81 21.21 -17.15
N GLY A 283 10.52 21.79 -16.18
CA GLY A 283 9.97 22.85 -15.32
C GLY A 283 8.97 22.35 -14.29
N VAL A 284 8.97 21.07 -13.94
CA VAL A 284 8.17 20.54 -12.82
C VAL A 284 8.85 20.96 -11.52
N VAL A 285 8.21 21.85 -10.76
CA VAL A 285 8.74 22.43 -9.53
C VAL A 285 8.20 21.77 -8.27
N ILE A 286 6.99 21.19 -8.35
CA ILE A 286 6.38 20.41 -7.27
C ILE A 286 5.58 19.26 -7.90
N ASP A 287 5.89 18.05 -7.47
CA ASP A 287 5.01 16.89 -7.55
C ASP A 287 4.27 16.75 -6.21
N THR A 288 2.95 16.85 -6.24
CA THR A 288 2.13 16.86 -5.02
C THR A 288 2.14 15.52 -4.29
N LEU A 289 2.33 14.40 -5.00
CA LEU A 289 2.52 13.07 -4.39
C LEU A 289 3.81 13.02 -3.58
N LEU A 290 4.92 13.51 -4.12
CA LEU A 290 6.22 13.54 -3.44
C LEU A 290 6.23 14.53 -2.27
N ALA A 291 5.59 15.69 -2.44
CA ALA A 291 5.48 16.69 -1.38
C ALA A 291 4.66 16.16 -0.20
N ASP A 292 3.53 15.49 -0.46
CA ASP A 292 2.71 14.87 0.57
C ASP A 292 3.41 13.70 1.27
N TYR A 293 4.15 12.90 0.51
CA TYR A 293 4.97 11.81 1.05
C TYR A 293 6.04 12.33 2.04
N LEU A 294 6.73 13.42 1.71
CA LEU A 294 7.69 14.03 2.63
C LEU A 294 7.03 14.61 3.88
N ARG A 295 5.80 15.08 3.77
CA ARG A 295 5.02 15.56 4.91
C ARG A 295 4.63 14.43 5.86
N ASP A 296 4.15 13.31 5.34
CA ASP A 296 3.73 12.14 6.13
C ASP A 296 3.83 10.85 5.32
N ALA A 297 4.98 10.20 5.37
CA ALA A 297 5.25 8.96 4.64
C ALA A 297 4.30 7.78 4.97
N ALA A 298 3.53 7.87 6.06
CA ALA A 298 2.54 6.86 6.45
C ALA A 298 1.14 7.12 5.89
N ALA A 299 0.90 8.32 5.33
CA ALA A 299 -0.38 8.68 4.74
C ALA A 299 -0.61 7.99 3.39
N LYS A 300 -1.82 8.10 2.87
CA LYS A 300 -2.14 7.76 1.49
C LYS A 300 -2.10 9.03 0.65
N HIS A 301 -1.38 8.98 -0.46
CA HIS A 301 -1.04 10.13 -1.29
C HIS A 301 -1.87 10.24 -2.58
N GLY A 302 -3.01 9.56 -2.66
CA GLY A 302 -3.95 9.69 -3.78
C GLY A 302 -4.63 11.06 -3.77
N LEU A 303 -4.82 11.67 -4.96
CA LEU A 303 -5.36 13.01 -5.12
C LEU A 303 -6.71 13.21 -4.41
N GLU A 304 -7.65 12.27 -4.59
CA GLU A 304 -8.97 12.27 -3.94
C GLU A 304 -8.85 12.30 -2.41
N LEU A 305 -7.94 11.49 -1.85
CA LEU A 305 -7.75 11.39 -0.40
C LEU A 305 -7.06 12.63 0.17
N MET A 306 -6.16 13.24 -0.59
CA MET A 306 -5.56 14.51 -0.21
C MET A 306 -6.58 15.65 -0.27
N ALA A 307 -7.44 15.69 -1.30
CA ALA A 307 -8.51 16.68 -1.41
C ALA A 307 -9.50 16.57 -0.25
N GLU A 308 -9.90 15.36 0.12
CA GLU A 308 -10.78 15.12 1.27
C GLU A 308 -10.13 15.59 2.58
N ARG A 309 -8.87 15.24 2.78
CA ARG A 309 -8.12 15.57 4.00
C ARG A 309 -7.84 17.07 4.16
N GLU A 310 -7.45 17.74 3.08
CA GLU A 310 -6.99 19.13 3.13
C GLU A 310 -8.11 20.15 2.86
N PHE A 311 -9.10 19.79 2.05
CA PHE A 311 -10.15 20.72 1.61
C PHE A 311 -11.55 20.31 2.04
N GLY A 312 -11.72 19.10 2.61
CA GLY A 312 -13.00 18.64 3.16
C GLY A 312 -14.05 18.24 2.12
N PHE A 313 -13.67 18.07 0.85
CA PHE A 313 -14.55 17.55 -0.19
C PHE A 313 -13.91 16.35 -0.91
N GLN A 314 -14.73 15.46 -1.44
CA GLN A 314 -14.29 14.28 -2.18
C GLN A 314 -14.58 14.48 -3.67
N PRO A 315 -13.55 14.57 -4.54
CA PRO A 315 -13.73 14.60 -5.98
C PRO A 315 -14.42 13.33 -6.49
N THR A 316 -15.01 13.43 -7.68
CA THR A 316 -15.55 12.24 -8.36
C THR A 316 -14.44 11.24 -8.63
N SER A 317 -14.63 9.99 -8.22
CA SER A 317 -13.60 8.98 -8.47
C SER A 317 -13.61 8.49 -9.92
N PHE A 318 -12.44 8.11 -10.43
CA PHE A 318 -12.31 7.52 -11.77
C PHE A 318 -13.29 6.34 -11.99
N THR A 319 -13.45 5.48 -10.99
CA THR A 319 -14.34 4.32 -11.08
C THR A 319 -15.82 4.68 -11.11
N ALA A 320 -16.21 5.85 -10.60
CA ALA A 320 -17.57 6.35 -10.69
C ALA A 320 -17.85 6.99 -12.05
N LEU A 321 -16.81 7.60 -12.66
CA LEU A 321 -16.92 8.26 -13.97
C LEU A 321 -16.85 7.25 -15.11
N VAL A 322 -15.91 6.30 -15.06
CA VAL A 322 -15.66 5.33 -16.14
C VAL A 322 -16.40 4.04 -15.87
N GLY A 323 -17.31 3.67 -16.76
CA GLY A 323 -18.11 2.45 -16.65
C GLY A 323 -17.27 1.16 -16.73
N LYS A 324 -17.84 0.05 -16.28
CA LYS A 324 -17.18 -1.27 -16.39
C LYS A 324 -16.85 -1.59 -17.85
N LYS A 325 -15.62 -2.00 -18.11
CA LYS A 325 -15.08 -2.32 -19.46
C LYS A 325 -14.98 -1.11 -20.40
N GLN A 326 -15.04 0.10 -19.92
CA GLN A 326 -14.81 1.33 -20.64
C GLN A 326 -13.46 1.93 -20.27
N THR A 327 -12.98 2.86 -21.08
CA THR A 327 -11.79 3.67 -20.83
C THR A 327 -12.19 5.13 -20.72
N PHE A 328 -11.29 6.02 -20.32
CA PHE A 328 -11.56 7.45 -20.27
C PHE A 328 -11.99 8.01 -21.65
N ALA A 329 -11.53 7.40 -22.74
CA ALA A 329 -11.92 7.77 -24.09
C ALA A 329 -13.42 7.59 -24.38
N ASP A 330 -14.11 6.77 -23.59
CA ASP A 330 -15.55 6.51 -23.73
C ASP A 330 -16.41 7.51 -22.92
N VAL A 331 -15.76 8.38 -22.10
CA VAL A 331 -16.44 9.40 -21.29
C VAL A 331 -16.80 10.60 -22.18
N PRO A 332 -18.04 11.14 -22.10
CA PRO A 332 -18.43 12.35 -22.82
C PRO A 332 -17.57 13.56 -22.41
N LEU A 333 -17.42 14.55 -23.34
CA LEU A 333 -16.52 15.69 -23.14
C LEU A 333 -16.82 16.53 -21.90
N GLU A 334 -18.09 16.82 -21.62
CA GLU A 334 -18.47 17.65 -20.48
C GLU A 334 -18.11 17.00 -19.14
N PRO A 335 -18.52 15.76 -18.81
CA PRO A 335 -18.05 15.07 -17.62
C PRO A 335 -16.54 14.89 -17.57
N ALA A 336 -15.87 14.59 -18.70
CA ALA A 336 -14.42 14.44 -18.75
C ALA A 336 -13.70 15.75 -18.44
N SER A 337 -14.17 16.87 -18.97
CA SER A 337 -13.59 18.19 -18.72
C SER A 337 -13.74 18.64 -17.25
N LEU A 338 -14.89 18.31 -16.64
CA LEU A 338 -15.13 18.61 -15.23
C LEU A 338 -14.24 17.72 -14.32
N TYR A 339 -14.07 16.46 -14.65
CA TYR A 339 -13.20 15.53 -13.93
C TYR A 339 -11.74 15.98 -13.98
N CYS A 340 -11.17 16.11 -15.17
CA CYS A 340 -9.79 16.55 -15.37
C CYS A 340 -9.58 17.98 -14.84
N GLY A 341 -10.58 18.87 -15.02
CA GLY A 341 -10.58 20.21 -14.44
C GLY A 341 -10.50 20.21 -12.91
N MET A 342 -11.17 19.25 -12.25
CA MET A 342 -11.08 19.07 -10.80
C MET A 342 -9.69 18.59 -10.40
N ASP A 343 -9.12 17.64 -11.13
CA ASP A 343 -7.81 17.08 -10.82
C ASP A 343 -6.70 18.13 -10.92
N VAL A 344 -6.67 18.96 -11.98
CA VAL A 344 -5.70 20.06 -12.09
C VAL A 344 -5.95 21.19 -11.08
N HIS A 345 -7.24 21.49 -10.76
CA HIS A 345 -7.56 22.50 -9.75
C HIS A 345 -7.09 22.07 -8.35
N VAL A 346 -7.38 20.84 -7.97
CA VAL A 346 -6.94 20.26 -6.69
C VAL A 346 -5.42 20.17 -6.64
N THR A 347 -4.77 19.70 -7.70
CA THR A 347 -3.31 19.59 -7.79
C THR A 347 -2.64 20.94 -7.59
N ARG A 348 -3.15 22.01 -8.23
CA ARG A 348 -2.61 23.36 -8.04
C ARG A 348 -2.76 23.84 -6.60
N ARG A 349 -3.94 23.68 -6.01
CA ARG A 349 -4.20 24.08 -4.60
C ARG A 349 -3.31 23.31 -3.63
N LEU A 350 -3.15 21.99 -3.85
CA LEU A 350 -2.28 21.15 -3.03
C LEU A 350 -0.82 21.58 -3.15
N ALA A 351 -0.33 21.91 -4.35
CA ALA A 351 1.05 22.36 -4.53
C ALA A 351 1.38 23.59 -3.68
N LEU A 352 0.48 24.59 -3.66
CA LEU A 352 0.65 25.80 -2.86
C LEU A 352 0.59 25.50 -1.35
N LEU A 353 -0.37 24.68 -0.94
CA LEU A 353 -0.56 24.30 0.46
C LEU A 353 0.62 23.46 0.97
N LEU A 354 1.00 22.40 0.26
CA LEU A 354 2.08 21.50 0.67
C LEU A 354 3.42 22.22 0.73
N ARG A 355 3.71 23.13 -0.22
CA ARG A 355 4.90 23.98 -0.16
C ARG A 355 4.96 24.77 1.14
N SER A 356 3.85 25.39 1.55
CA SER A 356 3.79 26.17 2.80
C SER A 356 3.92 25.28 4.04
N GLN A 357 3.29 24.10 4.04
CA GLN A 357 3.37 23.13 5.13
C GLN A 357 4.79 22.58 5.30
N LEU A 358 5.48 22.20 4.20
CA LEU A 358 6.86 21.72 4.26
C LEU A 358 7.82 22.78 4.84
N VAL A 359 7.64 24.06 4.47
CA VAL A 359 8.41 25.16 5.07
C VAL A 359 8.14 25.30 6.57
N ALA A 360 6.87 25.20 6.98
CA ALA A 360 6.49 25.33 8.38
C ALA A 360 6.95 24.15 9.26
N MET A 361 6.99 22.93 8.71
CA MET A 361 7.44 21.73 9.41
C MET A 361 8.94 21.67 9.66
N GLY A 362 9.75 22.33 8.83
CA GLY A 362 11.18 22.41 9.06
C GLY A 362 11.99 22.88 7.84
N PRO A 363 13.16 23.47 8.08
CA PRO A 363 13.94 24.11 7.03
C PRO A 363 14.56 23.13 6.01
N GLN A 364 14.54 21.83 6.31
CA GLN A 364 15.18 20.80 5.46
C GLN A 364 14.21 20.14 4.47
N LEU A 365 12.90 20.16 4.72
CA LEU A 365 11.94 19.37 3.95
C LEU A 365 11.72 19.91 2.53
N LEU A 366 11.52 21.23 2.39
CA LEU A 366 11.41 21.80 1.05
C LEU A 366 12.70 21.66 0.23
N PRO A 367 13.91 21.92 0.79
CA PRO A 367 15.17 21.59 0.10
C PRO A 367 15.30 20.10 -0.26
N LEU A 368 14.87 19.18 0.59
CA LEU A 368 14.88 17.75 0.28
C LEU A 368 13.99 17.44 -0.93
N LEU A 369 12.78 18.00 -0.98
CA LEU A 369 11.91 17.89 -2.14
C LEU A 369 12.60 18.40 -3.40
N GLN A 370 13.11 19.62 -3.37
CA GLN A 370 13.64 20.33 -4.55
C GLN A 370 14.99 19.80 -5.03
N GLN A 371 15.84 19.31 -4.14
CA GLN A 371 17.22 18.92 -4.46
C GLN A 371 17.41 17.41 -4.61
N VAL A 372 16.48 16.60 -4.10
CA VAL A 372 16.59 15.14 -4.12
C VAL A 372 15.37 14.50 -4.79
N GLU A 373 14.19 14.61 -4.19
CA GLU A 373 13.02 13.85 -4.65
C GLU A 373 12.52 14.28 -6.03
N GLN A 374 12.39 15.59 -6.23
CA GLN A 374 11.91 16.13 -7.51
C GLN A 374 12.92 15.89 -8.66
N PRO A 375 14.23 16.09 -8.50
CA PRO A 375 15.21 15.74 -9.54
C PRO A 375 15.36 14.24 -9.80
N LEU A 376 15.02 13.38 -8.84
CA LEU A 376 15.06 11.92 -9.01
C LEU A 376 13.91 11.42 -9.91
N GLU A 377 12.74 12.04 -9.86
CA GLU A 377 11.56 11.65 -10.64
C GLU A 377 11.87 11.52 -12.15
N PRO A 378 12.42 12.50 -12.86
CA PRO A 378 12.74 12.37 -14.28
C PRO A 378 13.83 11.33 -14.57
N VAL A 379 14.73 11.07 -13.63
CA VAL A 379 15.73 9.99 -13.76
C VAL A 379 15.05 8.64 -13.75
N LEU A 380 14.11 8.42 -12.80
CA LEU A 380 13.34 7.19 -12.73
C LEU A 380 12.45 7.00 -13.96
N ALA A 381 11.80 8.05 -14.43
CA ALA A 381 11.03 8.02 -15.68
C ALA A 381 11.91 7.59 -16.88
N GLN A 382 13.13 8.11 -16.99
CA GLN A 382 14.06 7.72 -18.06
C GLN A 382 14.52 6.26 -17.91
N MET A 383 14.76 5.78 -16.69
CA MET A 383 15.09 4.38 -16.43
C MET A 383 13.94 3.46 -16.83
N GLU A 384 12.72 3.82 -16.47
CA GLU A 384 11.51 3.06 -16.83
C GLU A 384 11.30 3.07 -18.34
N ALA A 385 11.41 4.22 -19.00
CA ALA A 385 11.31 4.34 -20.46
C ALA A 385 12.36 3.50 -21.19
N THR A 386 13.58 3.42 -20.64
CA THR A 386 14.65 2.60 -21.21
C THR A 386 14.36 1.11 -21.08
N GLY A 387 13.86 0.66 -19.93
CA GLY A 387 13.60 -0.74 -19.66
C GLY A 387 14.83 -1.66 -19.76
N ILE A 388 14.62 -2.96 -19.64
CA ILE A 388 15.68 -3.98 -19.69
C ILE A 388 15.30 -5.12 -20.64
N ARG A 389 16.25 -5.58 -21.46
CA ARG A 389 16.06 -6.76 -22.32
C ARG A 389 16.15 -8.04 -21.50
N ILE A 390 15.33 -9.01 -21.88
CA ILE A 390 15.38 -10.37 -21.33
C ILE A 390 15.44 -11.42 -22.46
N ASP A 391 16.07 -12.54 -22.17
CA ASP A 391 16.15 -13.72 -23.04
C ASP A 391 14.91 -14.58 -22.86
N VAL A 392 13.87 -14.30 -23.66
CA VAL A 392 12.60 -15.03 -23.62
C VAL A 392 12.75 -16.50 -23.97
N PRO A 393 13.50 -16.91 -25.03
CA PRO A 393 13.78 -18.31 -25.32
C PRO A 393 14.42 -19.04 -24.15
N TYR A 394 15.47 -18.48 -23.58
CA TYR A 394 16.16 -19.07 -22.40
C TYR A 394 15.20 -19.24 -21.20
N LEU A 395 14.36 -18.26 -20.91
CA LEU A 395 13.38 -18.37 -19.82
C LEU A 395 12.34 -19.47 -20.08
N LYS A 396 11.94 -19.70 -21.32
CA LYS A 396 11.05 -20.80 -21.69
C LYS A 396 11.69 -22.16 -21.46
N GLU A 397 12.94 -22.35 -21.89
CA GLU A 397 13.69 -23.58 -21.63
C GLU A 397 13.86 -23.82 -20.11
N LEU A 398 14.20 -22.77 -19.35
CA LEU A 398 14.31 -22.83 -17.90
C LEU A 398 12.97 -23.15 -17.23
N SER A 399 11.86 -22.67 -17.78
CA SER A 399 10.50 -22.96 -17.31
C SER A 399 10.16 -24.46 -17.46
N GLU A 400 10.48 -25.07 -18.60
CA GLU A 400 10.25 -26.48 -18.87
C GLU A 400 11.09 -27.39 -17.95
N GLU A 401 12.38 -27.08 -17.81
CA GLU A 401 13.29 -27.80 -16.90
C GLU A 401 12.81 -27.74 -15.45
N MET A 402 12.44 -26.53 -14.99
CA MET A 402 11.94 -26.34 -13.63
C MET A 402 10.59 -27.02 -13.43
N GLY A 403 9.74 -27.03 -14.45
CA GLY A 403 8.48 -27.78 -14.45
C GLY A 403 8.71 -29.28 -14.20
N SER A 404 9.65 -29.87 -14.90
CA SER A 404 10.04 -31.28 -14.72
C SER A 404 10.60 -31.55 -13.32
N THR A 405 11.41 -30.62 -12.79
CA THR A 405 11.93 -30.71 -11.41
C THR A 405 10.83 -30.64 -10.37
N LEU A 406 9.85 -29.74 -10.54
CA LEU A 406 8.69 -29.61 -9.65
C LEU A 406 7.83 -30.88 -9.64
N GLN A 407 7.60 -31.49 -10.82
CA GLN A 407 6.87 -32.76 -10.93
C GLN A 407 7.59 -33.90 -10.20
N ARG A 408 8.90 -33.98 -10.34
CA ARG A 408 9.73 -34.97 -9.61
C ARG A 408 9.64 -34.77 -8.09
N LEU A 409 9.82 -33.53 -7.60
CA LEU A 409 9.70 -33.18 -6.18
C LEU A 409 8.31 -33.49 -5.61
N GLU A 410 7.27 -33.24 -6.41
CA GLU A 410 5.89 -33.58 -6.02
C GLU A 410 5.69 -35.08 -5.87
N ALA A 411 6.20 -35.88 -6.82
CA ALA A 411 6.12 -37.33 -6.75
C ALA A 411 6.91 -37.87 -5.55
N GLU A 412 8.14 -37.41 -5.33
CA GLU A 412 9.00 -37.81 -4.20
C GLU A 412 8.34 -37.42 -2.85
N ALA A 413 7.70 -36.23 -2.77
CA ALA A 413 7.03 -35.79 -1.55
C ALA A 413 5.78 -36.65 -1.25
N LYS A 414 5.00 -37.06 -2.25
CA LYS A 414 3.85 -37.96 -2.10
C LYS A 414 4.30 -39.37 -1.70
N GLU A 415 5.34 -39.86 -2.30
CA GLU A 415 5.95 -41.15 -1.93
C GLU A 415 6.47 -41.13 -0.47
N ALA A 416 7.21 -40.08 -0.08
CA ALA A 416 7.69 -39.92 1.29
C ALA A 416 6.58 -39.78 2.31
N ALA A 417 5.44 -39.16 1.93
CA ALA A 417 4.27 -39.00 2.77
C ALA A 417 3.42 -40.28 2.88
N GLY A 418 3.52 -41.19 1.90
CA GLY A 418 2.69 -42.39 1.79
C GLY A 418 1.22 -42.10 1.44
N VAL A 419 0.88 -40.85 1.11
CA VAL A 419 -0.48 -40.41 0.77
C VAL A 419 -0.42 -39.33 -0.33
N ASP A 420 -1.48 -39.25 -1.13
CA ASP A 420 -1.64 -38.17 -2.11
C ASP A 420 -2.14 -36.90 -1.43
N PHE A 421 -1.48 -35.78 -1.68
CA PHE A 421 -1.84 -34.47 -1.17
C PHE A 421 -1.37 -33.36 -2.10
N ASN A 422 -1.98 -32.18 -1.99
CA ASN A 422 -1.57 -31.01 -2.75
C ASN A 422 -0.52 -30.20 -1.96
N LEU A 423 0.73 -30.19 -2.44
CA LEU A 423 1.85 -29.46 -1.82
C LEU A 423 1.61 -27.96 -1.75
N ALA A 424 0.82 -27.41 -2.70
CA ALA A 424 0.48 -26.00 -2.73
C ALA A 424 -0.65 -25.62 -1.75
N SER A 425 -1.34 -26.58 -1.13
CA SER A 425 -2.40 -26.35 -0.16
C SER A 425 -1.88 -26.30 1.27
N PRO A 426 -1.83 -25.11 1.94
CA PRO A 426 -1.38 -25.03 3.33
C PRO A 426 -2.22 -25.87 4.28
N LYS A 427 -3.52 -26.05 3.96
CA LYS A 427 -4.44 -26.85 4.77
C LYS A 427 -4.11 -28.33 4.70
N GLN A 428 -4.02 -28.89 3.50
CA GLN A 428 -3.69 -30.33 3.32
C GLN A 428 -2.30 -30.65 3.85
N LEU A 429 -1.33 -29.76 3.65
CA LEU A 429 0.01 -29.92 4.21
C LEU A 429 -0.03 -29.88 5.75
N GLY A 430 -0.79 -28.99 6.35
CA GLY A 430 -0.94 -28.94 7.81
C GLY A 430 -1.57 -30.21 8.38
N GLU A 431 -2.64 -30.73 7.76
CA GLU A 431 -3.27 -32.01 8.11
C GLU A 431 -2.27 -33.17 7.96
N LEU A 432 -1.50 -33.21 6.86
CA LEU A 432 -0.47 -34.21 6.67
C LEU A 432 0.59 -34.17 7.78
N LEU A 433 1.22 -33.01 8.00
CA LEU A 433 2.36 -32.89 8.92
C LEU A 433 1.94 -33.16 10.38
N PHE A 434 0.81 -32.62 10.82
CA PHE A 434 0.45 -32.59 12.23
C PHE A 434 -0.60 -33.63 12.64
N ASP A 435 -1.45 -34.10 11.72
CA ASP A 435 -2.51 -35.06 12.03
C ASP A 435 -2.16 -36.47 11.52
N THR A 436 -1.53 -36.58 10.33
CA THR A 436 -1.17 -37.88 9.74
C THR A 436 0.22 -38.35 10.18
N LEU A 437 1.24 -37.49 10.03
CA LEU A 437 2.64 -37.80 10.36
C LEU A 437 2.98 -37.52 11.83
N GLY A 438 2.10 -36.84 12.58
CA GLY A 438 2.24 -36.62 14.01
C GLY A 438 3.41 -35.73 14.44
N LEU A 439 3.91 -34.85 13.57
CA LEU A 439 5.03 -33.97 13.88
C LEU A 439 4.71 -33.01 15.04
N ASP A 440 5.77 -32.51 15.70
CA ASP A 440 5.61 -31.67 16.90
C ASP A 440 4.86 -30.37 16.63
N ARG A 441 3.62 -30.30 17.10
CA ARG A 441 2.75 -29.15 17.00
C ARG A 441 3.26 -27.91 17.74
N LYS A 442 4.17 -28.07 18.70
CA LYS A 442 4.78 -26.94 19.44
C LYS A 442 5.69 -26.08 18.55
N LYS A 443 6.20 -26.66 17.46
CA LYS A 443 7.01 -25.94 16.47
C LYS A 443 6.18 -25.04 15.55
N SER A 444 4.82 -25.14 15.58
CA SER A 444 3.90 -24.37 14.74
C SER A 444 2.87 -23.59 15.56
N ARG A 445 2.52 -22.41 15.08
CA ARG A 445 1.41 -21.61 15.63
C ARG A 445 0.08 -22.03 15.02
N ARG A 446 -0.99 -21.96 15.81
CA ARG A 446 -2.35 -22.20 15.31
C ARG A 446 -2.88 -20.97 14.59
N THR A 447 -3.46 -21.19 13.41
CA THR A 447 -4.11 -20.15 12.58
C THR A 447 -5.62 -20.43 12.51
N LYS A 448 -6.39 -19.54 11.85
CA LYS A 448 -7.84 -19.74 11.64
C LYS A 448 -8.17 -21.00 10.85
N THR A 449 -7.25 -21.49 10.02
CA THR A 449 -7.44 -22.63 9.10
C THR A 449 -6.67 -23.89 9.51
N GLY A 450 -6.01 -23.91 10.67
CA GLY A 450 -5.18 -25.02 11.13
C GLY A 450 -3.82 -24.57 11.66
N TYR A 451 -2.86 -25.47 11.68
CA TYR A 451 -1.47 -25.14 12.03
C TYR A 451 -0.76 -24.46 10.87
N SER A 452 0.08 -23.46 11.18
CA SER A 452 0.90 -22.78 10.16
C SER A 452 1.89 -23.75 9.53
N THR A 453 2.02 -23.63 8.21
CA THR A 453 3.05 -24.32 7.41
C THR A 453 3.94 -23.31 6.69
N ASP A 454 4.17 -22.13 7.31
CA ASP A 454 5.08 -21.13 6.76
C ASP A 454 6.54 -21.65 6.72
N ALA A 455 7.41 -20.96 6.00
CA ALA A 455 8.79 -21.38 5.80
C ALA A 455 9.52 -21.59 7.14
N THR A 456 9.31 -20.69 8.11
CA THR A 456 9.96 -20.77 9.43
C THR A 456 9.54 -22.02 10.20
N VAL A 457 8.26 -22.41 10.09
CA VAL A 457 7.76 -23.65 10.71
C VAL A 457 8.35 -24.87 10.01
N LEU A 458 8.34 -24.89 8.67
CA LEU A 458 8.90 -26.01 7.90
C LEU A 458 10.40 -26.14 8.10
N GLU A 459 11.15 -25.06 8.20
CA GLU A 459 12.58 -25.07 8.54
C GLU A 459 12.85 -25.74 9.90
N LYS A 460 12.03 -25.45 10.93
CA LYS A 460 12.14 -26.11 12.23
C LYS A 460 11.79 -27.60 12.19
N LEU A 461 11.00 -28.02 11.22
CA LEU A 461 10.58 -29.41 11.03
C LEU A 461 11.44 -30.15 9.98
N SER A 462 12.41 -29.50 9.35
CA SER A 462 13.15 -30.03 8.20
C SER A 462 13.91 -31.35 8.48
N HIS A 463 14.26 -31.57 9.75
CA HIS A 463 14.94 -32.81 10.17
C HIS A 463 13.98 -33.87 10.76
N ASP A 464 12.69 -33.53 10.93
CA ASP A 464 11.75 -34.42 11.58
C ASP A 464 11.15 -35.45 10.59
N HIS A 465 11.05 -35.10 9.29
CA HIS A 465 10.53 -36.02 8.26
C HIS A 465 11.00 -35.64 6.85
N LEU A 466 11.26 -36.63 5.99
CA LEU A 466 11.75 -36.43 4.62
C LEU A 466 10.85 -35.60 3.72
N VAL A 467 9.53 -35.58 3.96
CA VAL A 467 8.59 -34.77 3.17
C VAL A 467 8.84 -33.27 3.33
N VAL A 468 9.37 -32.83 4.47
CA VAL A 468 9.48 -31.41 4.79
C VAL A 468 10.50 -30.67 3.91
N PRO A 469 11.75 -31.13 3.75
CA PRO A 469 12.69 -30.51 2.82
C PRO A 469 12.21 -30.53 1.37
N LEU A 470 11.53 -31.59 0.92
CA LEU A 470 10.97 -31.67 -0.43
C LEU A 470 9.89 -30.61 -0.66
N VAL A 471 9.02 -30.39 0.32
CA VAL A 471 7.99 -29.33 0.27
C VAL A 471 8.62 -27.94 0.29
N LEU A 472 9.66 -27.73 1.10
CA LEU A 472 10.38 -26.45 1.14
C LEU A 472 11.01 -26.14 -0.23
N GLU A 473 11.73 -27.09 -0.82
CA GLU A 473 12.34 -26.94 -2.12
C GLU A 473 11.29 -26.68 -3.22
N HIS A 474 10.23 -27.50 -3.25
CA HIS A 474 9.13 -27.33 -4.19
C HIS A 474 8.50 -25.91 -4.10
N ARG A 475 8.27 -25.38 -2.89
CA ARG A 475 7.71 -24.05 -2.69
C ARG A 475 8.64 -22.94 -3.19
N VAL A 476 9.93 -23.05 -2.91
CA VAL A 476 10.93 -22.09 -3.39
C VAL A 476 10.95 -22.07 -4.92
N LEU A 477 11.06 -23.25 -5.55
CA LEU A 477 11.12 -23.36 -7.01
C LEU A 477 9.83 -22.93 -7.68
N SER A 478 8.68 -23.33 -7.14
CA SER A 478 7.37 -22.93 -7.66
C SER A 478 7.17 -21.41 -7.59
N LYS A 479 7.62 -20.77 -6.50
CA LYS A 479 7.59 -19.32 -6.36
C LYS A 479 8.48 -18.62 -7.39
N LEU A 480 9.72 -19.11 -7.56
CA LEU A 480 10.67 -18.56 -8.55
C LEU A 480 10.13 -18.69 -9.97
N LYS A 481 9.62 -19.86 -10.31
CA LYS A 481 9.02 -20.14 -11.63
C LYS A 481 7.89 -19.17 -11.91
N ARG A 482 6.90 -19.11 -11.03
CA ARG A 482 5.71 -18.29 -11.23
C ARG A 482 6.00 -16.78 -11.21
N THR A 483 6.89 -16.31 -10.30
CA THR A 483 7.11 -14.88 -10.09
C THR A 483 8.02 -14.27 -11.16
N TYR A 484 9.00 -15.03 -11.65
CA TYR A 484 10.01 -14.50 -12.56
C TYR A 484 10.03 -15.22 -13.91
N ILE A 485 10.14 -16.55 -13.92
CA ILE A 485 10.44 -17.28 -15.15
C ILE A 485 9.25 -17.26 -16.12
N ASP A 486 8.04 -17.50 -15.62
CA ASP A 486 6.83 -17.50 -16.42
C ASP A 486 6.24 -16.09 -16.62
N ALA A 487 6.44 -15.20 -15.64
CA ALA A 487 5.85 -13.86 -15.67
C ALA A 487 6.64 -12.88 -16.54
N LEU A 488 7.98 -12.87 -16.43
CA LEU A 488 8.81 -11.88 -17.16
C LEU A 488 8.61 -11.91 -18.67
N PRO A 489 8.51 -13.08 -19.36
CA PRO A 489 8.23 -13.11 -20.80
C PRO A 489 6.92 -12.45 -21.22
N GLN A 490 5.92 -12.45 -20.33
CA GLN A 490 4.59 -11.86 -20.61
C GLN A 490 4.57 -10.35 -20.40
N LEU A 491 5.58 -9.79 -19.73
CA LEU A 491 5.74 -8.38 -19.44
C LEU A 491 6.64 -7.65 -20.45
N VAL A 492 7.09 -8.35 -21.48
CA VAL A 492 7.85 -7.72 -22.56
C VAL A 492 6.90 -6.89 -23.43
N GLU A 493 7.12 -5.59 -23.47
CA GLU A 493 6.35 -4.69 -24.33
C GLU A 493 6.74 -4.91 -25.80
N ALA A 494 5.72 -5.05 -26.66
CA ALA A 494 5.93 -5.41 -28.06
C ALA A 494 6.70 -4.35 -28.85
N GLU A 495 6.48 -3.08 -28.55
CA GLU A 495 7.12 -1.95 -29.22
C GLU A 495 8.61 -1.83 -28.90
N THR A 496 8.99 -2.07 -27.66
CA THR A 496 10.38 -1.88 -27.18
C THR A 496 11.19 -3.17 -27.15
N GLY A 497 10.51 -4.34 -27.10
CA GLY A 497 11.14 -5.63 -26.84
C GLY A 497 11.76 -5.74 -25.46
N ARG A 498 11.34 -4.91 -24.50
CA ARG A 498 11.91 -4.79 -23.17
C ARG A 498 10.85 -4.93 -22.08
N VAL A 499 11.31 -5.19 -20.86
CA VAL A 499 10.51 -5.15 -19.64
C VAL A 499 10.71 -3.78 -19.00
N HIS A 500 9.61 -3.13 -18.66
CA HIS A 500 9.58 -1.83 -18.00
C HIS A 500 8.98 -2.01 -16.60
N THR A 501 9.79 -1.75 -15.58
CA THR A 501 9.31 -1.74 -14.18
C THR A 501 8.77 -0.36 -13.84
N ASP A 502 8.00 -0.27 -12.78
CA ASP A 502 7.57 0.98 -12.16
C ASP A 502 8.34 1.19 -10.85
N PHE A 503 9.12 2.26 -10.75
CA PHE A 503 9.85 2.65 -9.55
C PHE A 503 9.04 3.65 -8.72
N ASN A 504 8.65 3.26 -7.52
CA ASN A 504 7.83 4.09 -6.64
C ASN A 504 8.68 4.79 -5.59
N GLN A 505 8.61 6.12 -5.53
CA GLN A 505 9.29 6.95 -4.53
C GLN A 505 8.48 7.07 -3.23
N ALA A 506 7.16 7.04 -3.27
CA ALA A 506 6.25 7.40 -2.19
C ALA A 506 5.54 6.19 -1.54
N VAL A 507 6.20 5.04 -1.44
CA VAL A 507 5.58 3.80 -0.89
C VAL A 507 6.21 3.35 0.41
N THR A 508 7.52 3.54 0.59
CA THR A 508 8.21 3.06 1.78
C THR A 508 8.29 4.14 2.84
N ALA A 509 8.15 3.80 4.11
CA ALA A 509 8.29 4.75 5.21
C ALA A 509 9.75 5.23 5.45
N THR A 510 10.72 4.65 4.72
CA THR A 510 12.16 4.85 4.96
C THR A 510 12.86 5.69 3.89
N GLY A 511 12.15 6.19 2.88
CA GLY A 511 12.77 6.90 1.74
C GLY A 511 13.40 5.97 0.68
N ARG A 512 13.29 4.64 0.84
CA ARG A 512 13.76 3.70 -0.18
C ARG A 512 12.79 3.65 -1.35
N LEU A 513 13.31 3.46 -2.56
CA LEU A 513 12.49 3.12 -3.71
C LEU A 513 11.91 1.71 -3.57
N SER A 514 10.74 1.50 -4.12
CA SER A 514 10.21 0.16 -4.40
C SER A 514 10.03 -0.03 -5.90
N SER A 515 9.98 -1.29 -6.34
CA SER A 515 9.80 -1.65 -7.75
C SER A 515 8.58 -2.56 -7.88
N SER A 516 7.74 -2.30 -8.87
CA SER A 516 6.54 -3.09 -9.15
C SER A 516 6.33 -3.30 -10.66
N ASN A 517 5.54 -4.26 -11.03
CA ASN A 517 5.08 -4.57 -12.38
C ASN A 517 6.17 -4.71 -13.48
N PRO A 518 7.26 -5.50 -13.26
CA PRO A 518 7.54 -6.45 -12.19
C PRO A 518 8.42 -5.87 -11.08
N ASN A 519 8.43 -6.50 -9.90
CA ASN A 519 9.41 -6.17 -8.88
C ASN A 519 10.80 -6.74 -9.23
N LEU A 520 11.67 -5.90 -9.77
CA LEU A 520 13.04 -6.26 -10.16
C LEU A 520 14.05 -6.18 -9.00
N GLN A 521 13.70 -5.53 -7.89
CA GLN A 521 14.58 -5.43 -6.71
C GLN A 521 14.66 -6.73 -5.91
N ASN A 522 13.66 -7.62 -6.04
CA ASN A 522 13.58 -8.85 -5.28
C ASN A 522 14.03 -10.11 -6.05
N ILE A 523 14.74 -9.94 -7.18
CA ILE A 523 15.32 -11.07 -7.91
C ILE A 523 16.37 -11.73 -7.00
N PRO A 524 16.17 -12.99 -6.60
CA PRO A 524 17.05 -13.64 -5.63
C PRO A 524 18.45 -13.89 -6.20
N VAL A 525 19.45 -14.01 -5.32
CA VAL A 525 20.88 -14.13 -5.69
C VAL A 525 21.52 -15.42 -5.14
N ARG A 526 20.96 -15.98 -4.05
CA ARG A 526 21.67 -16.96 -3.21
C ARG A 526 21.72 -18.38 -3.76
N THR A 527 20.67 -18.81 -4.47
CA THR A 527 20.57 -20.17 -5.00
C THR A 527 21.08 -20.26 -6.44
N GLU A 528 21.42 -21.46 -6.90
CA GLU A 528 21.81 -21.71 -8.28
C GLU A 528 20.71 -21.30 -9.28
N TYR A 529 19.47 -21.69 -9.02
CA TYR A 529 18.33 -21.29 -9.85
C TYR A 529 18.14 -19.77 -9.90
N SER A 530 18.37 -19.08 -8.78
CA SER A 530 18.32 -17.62 -8.74
C SER A 530 19.36 -16.97 -9.65
N ARG A 531 20.58 -17.51 -9.64
CA ARG A 531 21.64 -17.03 -10.56
C ARG A 531 21.30 -17.32 -12.02
N ARG A 532 20.62 -18.43 -12.31
CA ARG A 532 20.15 -18.74 -13.67
C ARG A 532 19.08 -17.78 -14.15
N ILE A 533 18.15 -17.35 -13.30
CA ILE A 533 17.16 -16.29 -13.64
C ILE A 533 17.88 -15.00 -14.02
N ARG A 534 18.94 -14.62 -13.31
CA ARG A 534 19.71 -13.40 -13.62
C ARG A 534 20.41 -13.46 -14.98
N LYS A 535 20.79 -14.63 -15.48
CA LYS A 535 21.38 -14.79 -16.82
C LYS A 535 20.42 -14.41 -17.95
N ALA A 536 19.12 -14.39 -17.69
CA ALA A 536 18.14 -13.96 -18.67
C ALA A 536 18.14 -12.45 -18.94
N PHE A 537 18.75 -11.65 -18.08
CA PHE A 537 18.86 -10.20 -18.29
C PHE A 537 20.04 -9.89 -19.20
N LEU A 538 19.75 -9.29 -20.35
CA LEU A 538 20.72 -9.07 -21.42
C LEU A 538 20.95 -7.58 -21.67
N PRO A 539 22.18 -7.18 -21.99
CA PRO A 539 22.44 -5.86 -22.57
C PRO A 539 21.91 -5.81 -24.01
N GLN A 540 21.78 -4.62 -24.54
CA GLN A 540 21.62 -4.44 -25.99
C GLN A 540 22.88 -4.91 -26.71
N GLU A 541 22.76 -5.29 -27.99
CA GLU A 541 23.92 -5.69 -28.79
C GLU A 541 24.95 -4.56 -28.84
N GLY A 542 26.22 -4.91 -28.58
CA GLY A 542 27.32 -3.94 -28.46
C GLY A 542 27.40 -3.20 -27.12
N TRP A 543 26.51 -3.50 -26.18
CA TRP A 543 26.49 -2.92 -24.82
C TRP A 543 26.94 -3.95 -23.78
N THR A 544 27.26 -3.46 -22.59
CA THR A 544 27.63 -4.30 -21.44
C THR A 544 26.80 -3.90 -20.23
N LEU A 545 26.37 -4.88 -19.43
CA LEU A 545 25.76 -4.61 -18.13
C LEU A 545 26.85 -4.25 -17.13
N LEU A 546 26.76 -3.05 -16.57
CA LEU A 546 27.61 -2.60 -15.46
C LEU A 546 26.80 -2.72 -14.16
N SER A 547 27.33 -3.48 -13.18
CA SER A 547 26.79 -3.53 -11.83
C SER A 547 27.74 -2.79 -10.89
N ALA A 548 27.26 -1.71 -10.29
CA ALA A 548 27.99 -0.95 -9.30
C ALA A 548 27.16 -0.81 -8.02
N ASP A 549 27.77 -1.09 -6.88
CA ASP A 549 27.13 -1.04 -5.57
C ASP A 549 28.03 -0.35 -4.56
N TYR A 550 27.43 0.39 -3.63
CA TYR A 550 28.17 0.99 -2.54
C TYR A 550 28.62 -0.05 -1.52
N SER A 551 29.92 -0.03 -1.19
CA SER A 551 30.44 -0.93 -0.16
C SER A 551 29.97 -0.51 1.22
N GLN A 552 29.05 -1.29 1.81
CA GLN A 552 28.59 -1.14 3.20
C GLN A 552 28.08 0.26 3.54
N ILE A 553 27.32 0.92 2.63
CA ILE A 553 26.91 2.32 2.76
C ILE A 553 26.20 2.61 4.09
N GLU A 554 25.31 1.72 4.54
CA GLU A 554 24.56 1.90 5.79
C GLU A 554 25.47 1.90 7.02
N LEU A 555 26.47 1.03 7.06
CA LEU A 555 27.48 1.02 8.13
C LEU A 555 28.37 2.26 8.12
N ARG A 556 28.74 2.75 6.93
CA ARG A 556 29.52 3.98 6.78
C ARG A 556 28.74 5.21 7.26
N ILE A 557 27.46 5.29 6.93
CA ILE A 557 26.57 6.36 7.40
C ILE A 557 26.40 6.25 8.93
N LEU A 558 26.16 5.05 9.48
CA LEU A 558 26.07 4.84 10.93
C LEU A 558 27.35 5.26 11.63
N THR A 559 28.52 4.86 11.11
CA THR A 559 29.83 5.24 11.64
C THR A 559 30.02 6.75 11.66
N HIS A 560 29.58 7.44 10.59
CA HIS A 560 29.63 8.90 10.52
C HIS A 560 28.71 9.56 11.54
N LEU A 561 27.46 9.11 11.64
CA LEU A 561 26.45 9.70 12.52
C LEU A 561 26.72 9.41 14.01
N SER A 562 27.21 8.21 14.34
CA SER A 562 27.52 7.82 15.71
C SER A 562 28.84 8.42 16.22
N GLY A 563 29.77 8.77 15.33
CA GLY A 563 31.11 9.18 15.69
C GLY A 563 31.99 8.05 16.28
N GLU A 564 31.62 6.77 16.10
CA GLU A 564 32.32 5.62 16.68
C GLU A 564 33.76 5.51 16.12
N GLU A 565 34.75 5.80 16.97
CA GLU A 565 36.15 5.94 16.58
C GLU A 565 36.75 4.65 16.01
N VAL A 566 36.41 3.49 16.57
CA VAL A 566 36.91 2.19 16.13
C VAL A 566 36.45 1.87 14.70
N LEU A 567 35.18 2.15 14.39
CA LEU A 567 34.63 1.96 13.05
C LEU A 567 35.19 3.00 12.06
N GLN A 568 35.35 4.27 12.49
CA GLN A 568 35.96 5.32 11.68
C GLN A 568 37.37 4.96 11.26
N GLU A 569 38.19 4.48 12.21
CA GLU A 569 39.56 4.06 11.93
C GLU A 569 39.61 2.84 11.01
N ALA A 570 38.74 1.86 11.22
CA ALA A 570 38.66 0.69 10.35
C ALA A 570 38.36 1.08 8.89
N TYR A 571 37.43 2.02 8.67
CA TYR A 571 37.14 2.51 7.32
C TYR A 571 38.28 3.38 6.73
N ARG A 572 39.02 4.11 7.56
CA ARG A 572 40.16 4.94 7.14
C ARG A 572 41.35 4.07 6.73
N THR A 573 41.60 3.00 7.45
CA THR A 573 42.69 2.06 7.18
C THR A 573 42.33 1.00 6.14
N GLY A 574 41.05 0.89 5.76
CA GLY A 574 40.55 -0.13 4.83
C GLY A 574 40.40 -1.52 5.47
N ASP A 575 40.31 -1.59 6.82
CA ASP A 575 40.12 -2.85 7.52
C ASP A 575 38.68 -3.40 7.31
N ASP A 576 38.54 -4.69 7.38
CA ASP A 576 37.24 -5.37 7.25
C ASP A 576 36.43 -5.23 8.54
N VAL A 577 35.44 -4.33 8.51
CA VAL A 577 34.59 -4.04 9.67
C VAL A 577 33.88 -5.27 10.23
N HIS A 578 33.52 -6.24 9.39
CA HIS A 578 32.90 -7.48 9.87
C HIS A 578 33.89 -8.41 10.57
N ALA A 579 35.10 -8.48 10.04
CA ALA A 579 36.19 -9.20 10.68
C ALA A 579 36.61 -8.50 11.99
N LEU A 580 36.68 -7.17 12.00
CA LEU A 580 36.96 -6.39 13.20
C LEU A 580 35.93 -6.64 14.30
N THR A 581 34.63 -6.60 13.99
CA THR A 581 33.57 -6.89 14.95
C THR A 581 33.68 -8.32 15.51
N ALA A 582 33.99 -9.30 14.64
CA ALA A 582 34.19 -10.67 15.09
C ALA A 582 35.43 -10.83 15.98
N ARG A 583 36.56 -10.16 15.65
CA ARG A 583 37.76 -10.14 16.49
C ARG A 583 37.46 -9.59 17.87
N LEU A 584 36.79 -8.44 17.94
CA LEU A 584 36.41 -7.79 19.21
C LEU A 584 35.46 -8.66 20.04
N LEU A 585 34.49 -9.31 19.41
CA LEU A 585 33.50 -10.14 20.09
C LEU A 585 34.09 -11.42 20.64
N LEU A 586 34.98 -12.07 19.86
CA LEU A 586 35.54 -13.38 20.18
C LEU A 586 36.89 -13.30 20.90
N ASP A 587 37.40 -12.07 21.11
CA ASP A 587 38.72 -11.81 21.69
C ASP A 587 39.86 -12.58 20.96
N LYS A 588 39.92 -12.42 19.62
CA LYS A 588 40.86 -13.09 18.73
C LYS A 588 41.48 -12.09 17.76
N ASP A 589 42.77 -12.34 17.42
CA ASP A 589 43.46 -11.53 16.41
C ASP A 589 43.09 -11.95 14.98
N GLU A 590 42.84 -13.23 14.76
CA GLU A 590 42.45 -13.78 13.45
C GLU A 590 41.08 -14.46 13.54
N VAL A 591 40.28 -14.28 12.50
CA VAL A 591 38.91 -14.82 12.42
C VAL A 591 38.74 -15.64 11.14
N SER A 592 38.06 -16.77 11.26
CA SER A 592 37.67 -17.61 10.15
C SER A 592 36.55 -16.94 9.31
N PRO A 593 36.29 -17.42 8.09
CA PRO A 593 35.17 -16.95 7.27
C PRO A 593 33.80 -17.07 7.95
N ASP A 594 33.60 -18.09 8.80
CA ASP A 594 32.35 -18.27 9.55
C ASP A 594 32.24 -17.29 10.71
N GLU A 595 33.34 -17.02 11.42
CA GLU A 595 33.39 -16.01 12.47
C GLU A 595 33.20 -14.59 11.89
N ARG A 596 33.77 -14.30 10.71
CA ARG A 596 33.50 -13.07 9.98
C ARG A 596 32.02 -12.94 9.60
N ARG A 597 31.36 -14.06 9.21
CA ARG A 597 29.92 -14.09 8.95
C ARG A 597 29.11 -13.76 10.19
N LEU A 598 29.55 -14.23 11.37
CA LEU A 598 28.97 -13.85 12.67
C LEU A 598 29.08 -12.33 12.89
N GLY A 599 30.26 -11.74 12.70
CA GLY A 599 30.46 -10.29 12.81
C GLY A 599 29.53 -9.50 11.85
N LYS A 600 29.35 -9.99 10.62
CA LYS A 600 28.38 -9.42 9.66
C LYS A 600 26.95 -9.49 10.20
N THR A 601 26.52 -10.61 10.74
CA THR A 601 25.18 -10.81 11.31
C THR A 601 24.93 -9.86 12.48
N ILE A 602 25.95 -9.63 13.31
CA ILE A 602 25.89 -8.72 14.45
C ILE A 602 25.74 -7.27 13.96
N ASN A 603 26.62 -6.81 13.07
CA ASN A 603 26.63 -5.44 12.59
C ASN A 603 25.27 -5.04 12.00
N PHE A 604 24.73 -5.87 11.10
CA PHE A 604 23.41 -5.62 10.55
C PHE A 604 22.28 -5.87 11.54
N GLY A 605 22.43 -6.88 12.40
CA GLY A 605 21.43 -7.19 13.42
C GLY A 605 21.20 -6.03 14.39
N VAL A 606 22.26 -5.40 14.87
CA VAL A 606 22.18 -4.26 15.77
C VAL A 606 21.52 -3.06 15.08
N ILE A 607 21.91 -2.74 13.85
CA ILE A 607 21.33 -1.64 13.07
C ILE A 607 19.82 -1.81 12.90
N TYR A 608 19.38 -3.04 12.61
CA TYR A 608 17.95 -3.35 12.37
C TYR A 608 17.19 -3.77 13.64
N GLY A 609 17.72 -3.47 14.83
CA GLY A 609 17.02 -3.72 16.10
C GLY A 609 16.84 -5.21 16.42
N MET A 610 17.82 -6.06 16.10
CA MET A 610 17.77 -7.49 16.41
C MET A 610 17.75 -7.70 17.92
N GLY A 611 16.63 -8.21 18.45
CA GLY A 611 16.53 -8.56 19.87
C GLY A 611 17.38 -9.80 20.24
N ALA A 612 17.70 -9.94 21.53
CA ALA A 612 18.57 -10.99 22.07
C ALA A 612 18.15 -12.42 21.69
N GLN A 613 16.85 -12.71 21.63
CA GLN A 613 16.34 -14.04 21.24
C GLN A 613 16.65 -14.39 19.78
N ARG A 614 16.53 -13.40 18.87
CA ARG A 614 16.86 -13.61 17.47
C ARG A 614 18.36 -13.72 17.30
N PHE A 615 19.11 -12.87 18.00
CA PHE A 615 20.56 -12.91 18.03
C PHE A 615 21.07 -14.30 18.45
N ALA A 616 20.65 -14.84 19.60
CA ALA A 616 21.04 -16.15 20.09
C ALA A 616 20.70 -17.30 19.12
N ARG A 617 19.59 -17.18 18.39
CA ARG A 617 19.19 -18.20 17.40
C ARG A 617 20.07 -18.17 16.13
N GLU A 618 20.54 -17.00 15.71
CA GLU A 618 21.35 -16.84 14.50
C GLU A 618 22.86 -17.06 14.77
N THR A 619 23.26 -16.92 16.01
CA THR A 619 24.68 -17.05 16.42
C THR A 619 25.00 -18.39 17.10
N GLY A 620 24.01 -19.15 17.55
CA GLY A 620 24.15 -20.42 18.28
C GLY A 620 24.06 -20.19 19.76
#